data_c0e306a4e3fba8c56ec8e45993decd8f
#
_entry.id   c0e306a4e3fba8c56ec8e45993decd8f
#
_cell.length_a   1.000
_cell.length_b   1.000
_cell.length_c   1.000
_cell.angle_alpha   90.00
_cell.angle_beta   90.00
_cell.angle_gamma   90.00
#
_symmetry.space_group_name_H-M   'P 1'
#
loop_
_entity.id
_entity.type
_entity.pdbx_description
1 polymer ?
#
loop_
_entity_poly.entity_id
_entity_poly.type
_entity_poly.pdbx_seq_one_letter_code
_entity_poly.pdbx_strand_id
1 'polypeptide(L)'
;MRPLYPSLYQINTRVWLTELSKALGRHATLDDIPDAELERLAEKGFDWVWFLSVWSTGEAGRRVSRSNVEWRKEFQDTLPDLREEDIAGSGFAITGYSVRPDIGGDVALARLRERLRKRGLKLMLDFVPNHTGLDHPWVGEHPEYYIPGTEEDLARAPGNYTRVRRGQDDLLLAHGRDPYFPGWPDTLQLNYGNPAAQEAMIEELLRISGQCDGVRCDMAMLVLPEVFERTWGVPSQPFWPEATRRVRERVPHFRFMAEVYWDLEWTMMQQGFDSAYDKRLYDRLREGHPRPVRDHLRAGLDYQDKLARFLENHDEPRAAAAFPPEVHEAAAVVTYLTPGLRFFHQGQFEGRKVRISPHLVRGPDDPIDWDLKRFYDRLLAVLRRPVVRSGQWQLLECVPAWSGNVSSDALIAWAWRNSGGELLVVAVNYASHRSQCYVRLPFPHLGDRGLRLQDLLGDARYDRDGNDLQSHGLYLDVSPWQYHVFELRNA
;
A
#
# COMPACT_ATOMS: atom_id res chain seq x y z
N MET A 1 9.99 -17.29 13.88
CA MET A 1 9.52 -17.71 12.52
C MET A 1 8.99 -16.46 11.83
N ARG A 2 9.33 -16.20 10.56
CA ARG A 2 8.78 -15.04 9.83
C ARG A 2 7.31 -15.31 9.54
N PRO A 3 6.40 -14.31 9.70
CA PRO A 3 5.00 -14.50 9.35
C PRO A 3 4.85 -14.69 7.83
N LEU A 4 3.88 -15.53 7.43
CA LEU A 4 3.52 -15.67 6.02
C LEU A 4 2.79 -14.41 5.53
N TYR A 5 1.94 -13.84 6.41
CA TYR A 5 1.15 -12.64 6.15
C TYR A 5 1.61 -11.49 7.04
N PRO A 6 2.63 -10.72 6.61
CA PRO A 6 3.17 -9.61 7.38
C PRO A 6 2.27 -8.38 7.33
N SER A 7 2.54 -7.43 8.25
CA SER A 7 1.90 -6.11 8.27
C SER A 7 2.91 -5.01 7.99
N LEU A 8 2.54 -4.06 7.14
CA LEU A 8 3.31 -2.89 6.74
C LEU A 8 2.61 -1.62 7.22
N TYR A 9 3.34 -0.70 7.79
CA TYR A 9 2.88 0.64 8.16
C TYR A 9 3.62 1.71 7.36
N GLN A 10 2.87 2.47 6.54
CA GLN A 10 3.40 3.59 5.75
C GLN A 10 3.35 4.87 6.57
N ILE A 11 4.45 5.62 6.59
CA ILE A 11 4.59 6.89 7.28
C ILE A 11 4.84 8.01 6.25
N ASN A 12 4.08 9.10 6.35
CA ASN A 12 4.44 10.34 5.67
C ASN A 12 5.57 11.02 6.45
N THR A 13 6.80 10.74 6.05
CA THR A 13 8.01 11.19 6.77
C THR A 13 8.08 12.70 6.91
N ARG A 14 7.75 13.43 5.85
CA ARG A 14 7.84 14.90 5.84
C ARG A 14 6.87 15.52 6.84
N VAL A 15 5.63 15.05 6.84
CA VAL A 15 4.59 15.53 7.77
C VAL A 15 4.96 15.19 9.21
N TRP A 16 5.37 13.96 9.46
CA TRP A 16 5.73 13.54 10.81
C TRP A 16 6.92 14.29 11.38
N LEU A 17 7.97 14.52 10.59
CA LEU A 17 9.13 15.33 11.02
C LEU A 17 8.76 16.78 11.26
N THR A 18 7.80 17.34 10.51
CA THR A 18 7.27 18.68 10.77
C THR A 18 6.51 18.75 12.10
N GLU A 19 5.69 17.74 12.40
CA GLU A 19 4.99 17.64 13.69
C GLU A 19 5.99 17.50 14.85
N LEU A 20 7.00 16.66 14.71
CA LEU A 20 8.09 16.54 15.68
C LEU A 20 8.86 17.83 15.87
N SER A 21 9.13 18.57 14.76
CA SER A 21 9.80 19.86 14.81
C SER A 21 9.03 20.89 15.64
N LYS A 22 7.70 20.92 15.49
CA LYS A 22 6.82 21.78 16.30
C LYS A 22 6.87 21.37 17.78
N ALA A 23 6.78 20.08 18.07
CA ALA A 23 6.82 19.57 19.43
C ALA A 23 8.16 19.84 20.14
N LEU A 24 9.28 19.77 19.40
CA LEU A 24 10.64 19.99 19.92
C LEU A 24 11.06 21.46 19.95
N GLY A 25 10.34 22.35 19.27
CA GLY A 25 10.74 23.76 19.09
C GLY A 25 12.00 23.95 18.26
N ARG A 26 12.44 22.94 17.50
CA ARG A 26 13.58 22.96 16.57
C ARG A 26 13.34 22.02 15.40
N HIS A 27 14.13 22.16 14.35
CA HIS A 27 14.08 21.24 13.23
C HIS A 27 14.40 19.81 13.68
N ALA A 28 13.51 18.86 13.33
CA ALA A 28 13.64 17.44 13.64
C ALA A 28 14.19 16.67 12.44
N THR A 29 14.99 15.67 12.73
CA THR A 29 15.57 14.73 11.77
C THR A 29 15.07 13.30 12.04
N LEU A 30 15.50 12.32 11.24
CA LEU A 30 15.20 10.90 11.46
C LEU A 30 15.70 10.39 12.84
N ASP A 31 16.73 11.03 13.41
CA ASP A 31 17.24 10.70 14.73
C ASP A 31 16.30 11.12 15.87
N ASP A 32 15.46 12.11 15.63
CA ASP A 32 14.52 12.64 16.62
C ASP A 32 13.21 11.84 16.71
N ILE A 33 13.01 10.86 15.83
CA ILE A 33 11.86 9.94 15.91
C ILE A 33 11.93 9.20 17.25
N PRO A 34 10.88 9.29 18.12
CA PRO A 34 10.95 8.68 19.45
C PRO A 34 11.00 7.14 19.37
N ASP A 35 11.87 6.53 20.19
CA ASP A 35 11.94 5.07 20.31
C ASP A 35 10.61 4.45 20.76
N ALA A 36 9.86 5.13 21.61
CA ALA A 36 8.53 4.68 22.05
C ALA A 36 7.53 4.54 20.87
N GLU A 37 7.62 5.37 19.84
CA GLU A 37 6.78 5.24 18.64
C GLU A 37 7.14 3.99 17.82
N LEU A 38 8.44 3.70 17.70
CA LEU A 38 8.91 2.48 17.04
C LEU A 38 8.53 1.22 17.82
N GLU A 39 8.59 1.26 19.15
CA GLU A 39 8.14 0.19 20.06
C GLU A 39 6.62 -0.03 19.89
N ARG A 40 5.83 1.04 19.89
CA ARG A 40 4.39 0.95 19.68
C ARG A 40 4.02 0.28 18.36
N LEU A 41 4.75 0.55 17.26
CA LEU A 41 4.53 -0.14 15.99
C LEU A 41 4.83 -1.64 16.08
N ALA A 42 5.94 -2.01 16.73
CA ALA A 42 6.29 -3.41 16.96
C ALA A 42 5.25 -4.13 17.83
N GLU A 43 4.78 -3.51 18.92
CA GLU A 43 3.75 -4.03 19.81
C GLU A 43 2.39 -4.18 19.11
N LYS A 44 2.06 -3.31 18.17
CA LYS A 44 0.88 -3.43 17.31
C LYS A 44 0.99 -4.58 16.28
N GLY A 45 2.15 -5.21 16.15
CA GLY A 45 2.39 -6.38 15.31
C GLY A 45 2.80 -6.06 13.89
N PHE A 46 3.33 -4.87 13.64
CA PHE A 46 3.94 -4.55 12.36
C PHE A 46 5.27 -5.27 12.18
N ASP A 47 5.57 -5.61 10.93
CA ASP A 47 6.82 -6.24 10.50
C ASP A 47 7.67 -5.27 9.68
N TRP A 48 7.00 -4.35 9.00
CA TRP A 48 7.59 -3.40 8.08
C TRP A 48 7.13 -1.99 8.38
N VAL A 49 8.04 -1.04 8.21
CA VAL A 49 7.74 0.40 8.22
C VAL A 49 8.27 1.00 6.94
N TRP A 50 7.39 1.64 6.17
CA TRP A 50 7.73 2.36 4.96
C TRP A 50 7.77 3.86 5.24
N PHE A 51 8.98 4.43 5.12
CA PHE A 51 9.21 5.86 5.23
C PHE A 51 9.14 6.49 3.84
N LEU A 52 8.03 7.12 3.53
CA LEU A 52 7.75 7.79 2.26
C LEU A 52 8.60 9.06 2.11
N SER A 53 9.14 9.31 0.90
CA SER A 53 9.75 10.59 0.50
C SER A 53 10.99 11.01 1.29
N VAL A 54 11.90 10.09 1.55
CA VAL A 54 13.17 10.38 2.25
C VAL A 54 14.27 10.87 1.31
N TRP A 55 14.18 10.59 0.00
CA TRP A 55 15.20 10.89 -0.99
C TRP A 55 15.32 12.37 -1.32
N SER A 56 16.46 12.75 -1.86
CA SER A 56 16.73 14.11 -2.33
C SER A 56 15.82 14.47 -3.49
N THR A 57 15.22 15.65 -3.41
CA THR A 57 14.38 16.26 -4.44
C THR A 57 14.91 17.64 -4.79
N GLY A 58 14.67 18.09 -6.02
CA GLY A 58 15.27 19.30 -6.55
C GLY A 58 14.41 20.57 -6.39
N GLU A 59 15.03 21.71 -6.61
CA GLU A 59 14.35 23.00 -6.57
C GLU A 59 13.44 23.21 -7.80
N ALA A 60 13.78 22.59 -8.94
CA ALA A 60 12.96 22.71 -10.15
C ALA A 60 11.58 22.09 -9.95
N GLY A 61 11.49 20.88 -9.39
CA GLY A 61 10.20 20.23 -9.04
C GLY A 61 9.42 21.03 -8.00
N ARG A 62 10.10 21.61 -6.99
CA ARG A 62 9.47 22.49 -6.01
C ARG A 62 8.85 23.75 -6.66
N ARG A 63 9.55 24.40 -7.58
CA ARG A 63 9.00 25.55 -8.33
C ARG A 63 7.77 25.18 -9.12
N VAL A 64 7.78 24.02 -9.82
CA VAL A 64 6.60 23.53 -10.54
C VAL A 64 5.43 23.36 -9.56
N SER A 65 5.63 22.72 -8.42
CA SER A 65 4.56 22.49 -7.43
C SER A 65 3.98 23.80 -6.89
N ARG A 66 4.81 24.82 -6.70
CA ARG A 66 4.39 26.15 -6.22
C ARG A 66 3.68 26.96 -7.27
N SER A 67 3.94 26.76 -8.55
CA SER A 67 3.35 27.53 -9.68
C SER A 67 2.18 26.82 -10.35
N ASN A 68 2.00 25.52 -10.17
CA ASN A 68 0.89 24.76 -10.76
C ASN A 68 -0.44 25.15 -10.10
N VAL A 69 -1.34 25.74 -10.88
CA VAL A 69 -2.60 26.31 -10.37
C VAL A 69 -3.53 25.24 -9.81
N GLU A 70 -3.61 24.08 -10.46
CA GLU A 70 -4.47 22.99 -10.03
C GLU A 70 -3.99 22.37 -8.73
N TRP A 71 -2.69 22.11 -8.62
CA TRP A 71 -2.09 21.60 -7.39
C TRP A 71 -2.20 22.58 -6.24
N ARG A 72 -1.97 23.86 -6.49
CA ARG A 72 -2.14 24.91 -5.46
C ARG A 72 -3.56 24.96 -4.91
N LYS A 73 -4.56 24.78 -5.77
CA LYS A 73 -5.96 24.71 -5.32
C LYS A 73 -6.16 23.49 -4.41
N GLU A 74 -5.69 22.30 -4.82
CA GLU A 74 -5.75 21.10 -3.98
C GLU A 74 -5.04 21.32 -2.62
N PHE A 75 -3.87 21.95 -2.64
CA PHE A 75 -3.14 22.25 -1.41
C PHE A 75 -3.89 23.24 -0.50
N GLN A 76 -4.55 24.25 -1.07
CA GLN A 76 -5.41 25.18 -0.32
C GLN A 76 -6.66 24.52 0.24
N ASP A 77 -7.24 23.57 -0.48
CA ASP A 77 -8.37 22.77 0.02
C ASP A 77 -7.93 21.88 1.21
N THR A 78 -6.69 21.40 1.18
CA THR A 78 -6.09 20.63 2.30
C THR A 78 -5.67 21.52 3.47
N LEU A 79 -5.09 22.69 3.18
CA LEU A 79 -4.54 23.65 4.15
C LEU A 79 -5.10 25.06 3.83
N PRO A 80 -6.22 25.48 4.44
CA PRO A 80 -6.77 26.82 4.19
C PRO A 80 -5.80 27.97 4.53
N ASP A 81 -4.85 27.73 5.42
CA ASP A 81 -3.75 28.63 5.81
C ASP A 81 -2.43 28.31 5.12
N LEU A 82 -2.48 27.72 3.92
CA LEU A 82 -1.32 27.29 3.12
C LEU A 82 -0.25 28.39 3.00
N ARG A 83 1.00 28.00 3.26
CA ARG A 83 2.19 28.84 3.11
C ARG A 83 3.12 28.25 2.06
N GLU A 84 3.98 29.08 1.47
CA GLU A 84 4.97 28.61 0.48
C GLU A 84 5.94 27.55 1.05
N GLU A 85 6.27 27.65 2.34
CA GLU A 85 7.13 26.69 3.04
C GLU A 85 6.47 25.31 3.21
N ASP A 86 5.13 25.23 3.19
CA ASP A 86 4.41 23.98 3.26
C ASP A 86 4.55 23.14 1.98
N ILE A 87 4.95 23.77 0.85
CA ILE A 87 5.09 23.12 -0.45
C ILE A 87 6.57 22.76 -0.69
N ALA A 88 6.90 21.49 -0.47
CA ALA A 88 8.25 20.94 -0.68
C ALA A 88 8.48 20.39 -2.09
N GLY A 89 7.42 20.22 -2.89
CA GLY A 89 7.47 19.51 -4.16
C GLY A 89 7.27 18.00 -4.01
N SER A 90 7.04 17.30 -5.12
CA SER A 90 6.81 15.86 -5.13
C SER A 90 7.96 15.09 -4.47
N GLY A 91 7.61 14.14 -3.62
CA GLY A 91 8.57 13.19 -3.06
C GLY A 91 9.11 12.18 -4.08
N PHE A 92 8.51 12.13 -5.26
CA PHE A 92 8.84 11.22 -6.36
C PHE A 92 9.63 11.92 -7.49
N ALA A 93 9.68 13.26 -7.52
CA ALA A 93 10.56 14.03 -8.43
C ALA A 93 11.99 14.06 -7.87
N ILE A 94 12.61 12.88 -7.76
CA ILE A 94 13.90 12.70 -7.08
C ILE A 94 15.08 13.16 -7.96
N THR A 95 16.11 13.68 -7.29
CA THR A 95 17.39 14.07 -7.92
C THR A 95 18.54 13.16 -7.53
N GLY A 96 18.26 12.10 -6.78
CA GLY A 96 19.20 11.07 -6.39
C GLY A 96 18.75 10.29 -5.18
N TYR A 97 19.25 9.06 -5.04
CA TYR A 97 18.94 8.14 -3.95
C TYR A 97 19.88 8.32 -2.73
N SER A 98 20.12 9.55 -2.36
CA SER A 98 20.70 9.95 -1.07
C SER A 98 19.61 10.59 -0.22
N VAL A 99 19.63 10.31 1.08
CA VAL A 99 18.68 10.92 2.00
C VAL A 99 18.94 12.42 2.11
N ARG A 100 17.88 13.20 2.09
CA ARG A 100 17.96 14.66 2.22
C ARG A 100 18.78 15.06 3.45
N PRO A 101 19.75 16.00 3.28
CA PRO A 101 20.60 16.44 4.40
C PRO A 101 19.82 17.08 5.56
N ASP A 102 18.73 17.79 5.24
CA ASP A 102 17.88 18.45 6.25
C ASP A 102 17.16 17.48 7.18
N ILE A 103 16.94 16.23 6.78
CA ILE A 103 16.39 15.19 7.67
C ILE A 103 17.47 14.27 8.28
N GLY A 104 18.75 14.62 8.17
CA GLY A 104 19.88 13.93 8.80
C GLY A 104 20.73 13.05 7.88
N GLY A 105 20.39 12.99 6.59
CA GLY A 105 21.17 12.28 5.57
C GLY A 105 21.23 10.75 5.77
N ASP A 106 22.05 10.08 4.97
CA ASP A 106 22.19 8.61 4.96
C ASP A 106 22.62 8.04 6.33
N VAL A 107 23.37 8.81 7.11
CA VAL A 107 23.84 8.41 8.44
C VAL A 107 22.68 8.31 9.44
N ALA A 108 21.74 9.27 9.42
CA ALA A 108 20.55 9.21 10.26
C ALA A 108 19.61 8.07 9.83
N LEU A 109 19.47 7.82 8.52
CA LEU A 109 18.73 6.68 8.01
C LEU A 109 19.33 5.34 8.50
N ALA A 110 20.65 5.19 8.45
CA ALA A 110 21.32 3.99 8.93
C ALA A 110 21.07 3.75 10.43
N ARG A 111 21.10 4.81 11.25
CA ARG A 111 20.75 4.73 12.69
C ARG A 111 19.27 4.37 12.89
N LEU A 112 18.36 4.97 12.12
CA LEU A 112 16.94 4.64 12.17
C LEU A 112 16.70 3.16 11.81
N ARG A 113 17.33 2.67 10.72
CA ARG A 113 17.24 1.26 10.32
C ARG A 113 17.71 0.33 11.43
N GLU A 114 18.80 0.64 12.12
CA GLU A 114 19.31 -0.16 13.24
C GLU A 114 18.34 -0.13 14.43
N ARG A 115 17.70 1.01 14.72
CA ARG A 115 16.71 1.14 15.78
C ARG A 115 15.44 0.32 15.47
N LEU A 116 14.99 0.30 14.20
CA LEU A 116 13.91 -0.56 13.72
C LEU A 116 14.28 -2.05 13.85
N ARG A 117 15.48 -2.42 13.40
CA ARG A 117 15.98 -3.80 13.45
C ARG A 117 16.02 -4.37 14.88
N LYS A 118 16.43 -3.57 15.86
CA LYS A 118 16.44 -3.94 17.29
C LYS A 118 15.05 -4.29 17.81
N ARG A 119 13.99 -3.79 17.18
CA ARG A 119 12.57 -4.04 17.50
C ARG A 119 11.91 -5.08 16.61
N GLY A 120 12.69 -5.76 15.75
CA GLY A 120 12.18 -6.74 14.79
C GLY A 120 11.46 -6.14 13.59
N LEU A 121 11.51 -4.81 13.45
CA LEU A 121 10.93 -4.08 12.30
C LEU A 121 11.94 -3.99 11.16
N LYS A 122 11.42 -3.97 9.93
CA LYS A 122 12.18 -3.80 8.69
C LYS A 122 11.83 -2.48 8.03
N LEU A 123 12.82 -1.89 7.39
CA LEU A 123 12.70 -0.63 6.67
C LEU A 123 12.37 -0.86 5.20
N MET A 124 11.31 -0.22 4.72
CA MET A 124 10.98 -0.10 3.30
C MET A 124 11.12 1.36 2.85
N LEU A 125 11.66 1.58 1.64
CA LEU A 125 11.80 2.89 1.02
C LEU A 125 11.25 2.87 -0.40
N ASP A 126 11.18 4.05 -1.06
CA ASP A 126 10.72 4.16 -2.43
C ASP A 126 11.86 3.85 -3.42
N PHE A 127 11.53 3.24 -4.54
CA PHE A 127 12.32 3.23 -5.76
C PHE A 127 11.44 3.74 -6.91
N VAL A 128 11.88 4.77 -7.61
CA VAL A 128 11.14 5.45 -8.68
C VAL A 128 11.78 5.11 -10.03
N PRO A 129 11.36 4.01 -10.69
CA PRO A 129 12.03 3.53 -11.89
C PRO A 129 11.71 4.36 -13.15
N ASN A 130 10.51 4.95 -13.23
CA ASN A 130 9.99 5.51 -14.46
C ASN A 130 10.60 6.86 -14.83
N HIS A 131 10.94 7.70 -13.85
CA HIS A 131 11.30 9.10 -14.07
C HIS A 131 12.24 9.63 -13.00
N THR A 132 12.79 10.81 -13.24
CA THR A 132 13.57 11.61 -12.28
C THR A 132 13.00 13.02 -12.17
N GLY A 133 13.46 13.81 -11.20
CA GLY A 133 13.20 15.26 -11.17
C GLY A 133 13.88 15.99 -12.33
N LEU A 134 13.39 17.21 -12.62
CA LEU A 134 13.86 18.04 -13.73
C LEU A 134 15.33 18.46 -13.64
N ASP A 135 15.86 18.53 -12.44
CA ASP A 135 17.23 18.93 -12.12
C ASP A 135 18.08 17.76 -11.61
N HIS A 136 17.75 16.53 -12.02
CA HIS A 136 18.59 15.37 -11.75
C HIS A 136 19.96 15.54 -12.47
N PRO A 137 21.10 15.18 -11.84
CA PRO A 137 22.44 15.33 -12.47
C PRO A 137 22.57 14.67 -13.84
N TRP A 138 21.91 13.55 -14.07
CA TRP A 138 21.93 12.85 -15.37
C TRP A 138 21.40 13.69 -16.53
N VAL A 139 20.57 14.69 -16.29
CA VAL A 139 20.10 15.59 -17.37
C VAL A 139 21.29 16.32 -18.03
N GLY A 140 22.26 16.71 -17.21
CA GLY A 140 23.51 17.33 -17.70
C GLY A 140 24.54 16.31 -18.17
N GLU A 141 24.70 15.21 -17.45
CA GLU A 141 25.78 14.23 -17.65
C GLU A 141 25.42 13.19 -18.70
N HIS A 142 24.17 12.70 -18.69
CA HIS A 142 23.68 11.58 -19.51
C HIS A 142 22.30 11.88 -20.12
N PRO A 143 22.13 12.92 -20.96
CA PRO A 143 20.84 13.25 -21.55
C PRO A 143 20.25 12.12 -22.40
N GLU A 144 21.08 11.20 -22.90
CA GLU A 144 20.68 10.00 -23.63
C GLU A 144 19.93 8.98 -22.75
N TYR A 145 19.91 9.16 -21.43
CA TYR A 145 19.08 8.36 -20.50
C TYR A 145 17.61 8.77 -20.48
N TYR A 146 17.27 9.85 -21.18
CA TYR A 146 15.91 10.39 -21.21
C TYR A 146 15.26 10.22 -22.58
N ILE A 147 13.93 10.22 -22.62
CA ILE A 147 13.16 10.24 -23.87
C ILE A 147 13.25 11.66 -24.47
N PRO A 148 13.85 11.82 -25.64
CA PRO A 148 13.89 13.12 -26.30
C PRO A 148 12.50 13.45 -26.92
N GLY A 149 12.23 14.74 -27.04
CA GLY A 149 11.09 15.25 -27.82
C GLY A 149 11.55 15.99 -29.06
N THR A 150 10.61 16.21 -29.98
CA THR A 150 10.77 17.10 -31.14
C THR A 150 9.88 18.33 -31.02
N GLU A 151 10.13 19.35 -31.83
CA GLU A 151 9.25 20.54 -31.88
C GLU A 151 7.82 20.17 -32.28
N GLU A 152 7.67 19.16 -33.12
CA GLU A 152 6.37 18.62 -33.51
C GLU A 152 5.66 17.95 -32.33
N ASP A 153 6.40 17.19 -31.53
CA ASP A 153 5.86 16.55 -30.32
C ASP A 153 5.40 17.59 -29.28
N LEU A 154 6.22 18.61 -29.07
CA LEU A 154 5.87 19.72 -28.16
C LEU A 154 4.63 20.47 -28.65
N ALA A 155 4.54 20.74 -29.96
CA ALA A 155 3.38 21.42 -30.53
C ALA A 155 2.09 20.58 -30.44
N ARG A 156 2.21 19.24 -30.64
CA ARG A 156 1.09 18.30 -30.58
C ARG A 156 0.60 18.04 -29.14
N ALA A 157 1.52 17.94 -28.19
CA ALA A 157 1.24 17.57 -26.79
C ALA A 157 2.12 18.38 -25.81
N PRO A 158 1.86 19.69 -25.64
CA PRO A 158 2.71 20.58 -24.84
C PRO A 158 2.80 20.18 -23.37
N GLY A 159 1.82 19.49 -22.83
CA GLY A 159 1.84 18.95 -21.44
C GLY A 159 2.71 17.70 -21.26
N ASN A 160 3.26 17.12 -22.33
CA ASN A 160 4.07 15.90 -22.26
C ASN A 160 5.55 16.15 -22.45
N TYR A 161 5.96 17.38 -22.79
CA TYR A 161 7.36 17.70 -23.09
C TYR A 161 7.75 19.04 -22.47
N THR A 162 9.03 19.19 -22.16
CA THR A 162 9.58 20.43 -21.59
C THR A 162 10.97 20.71 -22.15
N ARG A 163 11.34 21.99 -22.19
CA ARG A 163 12.71 22.42 -22.47
C ARG A 163 13.49 22.49 -21.18
N VAL A 164 14.60 21.78 -21.12
CA VAL A 164 15.51 21.77 -19.99
C VAL A 164 16.83 22.39 -20.43
N ARG A 165 17.27 23.41 -19.73
CA ARG A 165 18.51 24.14 -20.06
C ARG A 165 19.74 23.30 -19.69
N ARG A 166 20.64 23.10 -20.68
CA ARG A 166 21.95 22.46 -20.50
C ARG A 166 23.06 23.42 -20.97
N GLY A 167 23.61 24.17 -20.04
CA GLY A 167 24.62 25.16 -20.41
C GLY A 167 24.06 26.25 -21.34
N GLN A 168 24.53 26.28 -22.61
CA GLN A 168 24.01 27.17 -23.65
C GLN A 168 22.94 26.51 -24.54
N ASP A 169 22.75 25.19 -24.46
CA ASP A 169 21.80 24.43 -25.27
C ASP A 169 20.53 24.13 -24.46
N ASP A 170 19.40 24.09 -25.14
CA ASP A 170 18.14 23.62 -24.60
C ASP A 170 17.88 22.19 -25.09
N LEU A 171 17.67 21.27 -24.17
CA LEU A 171 17.21 19.92 -24.48
C LEU A 171 15.69 19.89 -24.44
N LEU A 172 15.05 19.31 -25.43
CA LEU A 172 13.62 19.01 -25.38
C LEU A 172 13.44 17.57 -24.94
N LEU A 173 12.86 17.36 -23.75
CA LEU A 173 12.70 16.07 -23.12
C LEU A 173 11.25 15.81 -22.74
N ALA A 174 10.87 14.53 -22.70
CA ALA A 174 9.54 14.12 -22.28
C ALA A 174 9.41 14.16 -20.74
N HIS A 175 8.23 14.58 -20.26
CA HIS A 175 7.84 14.35 -18.88
C HIS A 175 7.55 12.86 -18.61
N GLY A 176 7.77 12.40 -17.38
CA GLY A 176 7.29 11.10 -16.94
C GLY A 176 5.77 11.06 -17.03
N ARG A 177 5.22 9.95 -17.53
CA ARG A 177 3.76 9.76 -17.62
C ARG A 177 3.38 8.29 -17.72
N ASP A 178 2.12 8.00 -17.51
CA ASP A 178 1.49 6.78 -17.94
C ASP A 178 0.87 6.92 -19.36
N PRO A 179 0.40 5.83 -19.98
CA PRO A 179 -0.13 5.89 -21.34
C PRO A 179 -1.47 6.62 -21.50
N TYR A 180 -2.17 6.96 -20.38
CA TYR A 180 -3.55 7.44 -20.40
C TYR A 180 -3.71 8.92 -20.02
N PHE A 181 -2.72 9.47 -19.31
CA PHE A 181 -2.77 10.83 -18.77
C PHE A 181 -1.62 11.71 -19.29
N PRO A 182 -1.73 13.04 -19.22
CA PRO A 182 -0.65 13.96 -19.51
C PRO A 182 0.56 13.73 -18.60
N GLY A 183 1.72 14.23 -19.02
CA GLY A 183 2.96 14.13 -18.27
C GLY A 183 2.91 14.82 -16.92
N TRP A 184 3.68 14.28 -15.96
CA TRP A 184 3.90 14.91 -14.65
C TRP A 184 4.93 16.02 -14.80
N PRO A 185 4.53 17.30 -14.68
CA PRO A 185 5.35 18.44 -15.14
C PRO A 185 6.62 18.71 -14.32
N ASP A 186 6.78 18.04 -13.19
CA ASP A 186 7.94 18.12 -12.31
C ASP A 186 8.95 16.98 -12.52
N THR A 187 8.74 16.14 -13.57
CA THR A 187 9.53 14.93 -13.83
C THR A 187 10.06 14.87 -15.26
N LEU A 188 11.06 14.01 -15.51
CA LEU A 188 11.59 13.65 -16.83
C LEU A 188 11.59 12.13 -17.00
N GLN A 189 11.11 11.67 -18.16
CA GLN A 189 10.97 10.25 -18.49
C GLN A 189 12.33 9.59 -18.78
N LEU A 190 12.64 8.52 -18.06
CA LEU A 190 13.79 7.67 -18.36
C LEU A 190 13.54 6.81 -19.62
N ASN A 191 14.59 6.61 -20.40
CA ASN A 191 14.55 5.84 -21.64
C ASN A 191 14.98 4.38 -21.41
N TYR A 192 14.03 3.50 -21.19
CA TYR A 192 14.29 2.06 -21.02
C TYR A 192 14.65 1.34 -22.34
N GLY A 193 14.54 2.02 -23.48
CA GLY A 193 15.15 1.54 -24.73
C GLY A 193 16.68 1.67 -24.77
N ASN A 194 17.25 2.46 -23.85
CA ASN A 194 18.70 2.60 -23.71
C ASN A 194 19.23 1.63 -22.63
N PRO A 195 20.04 0.61 -22.99
CA PRO A 195 20.60 -0.33 -22.01
C PRO A 195 21.48 0.33 -20.94
N ALA A 196 22.15 1.45 -21.24
CA ALA A 196 22.96 2.14 -20.27
C ALA A 196 22.10 2.84 -19.19
N ALA A 197 20.91 3.34 -19.55
CA ALA A 197 19.94 3.86 -18.58
C ALA A 197 19.39 2.75 -17.68
N GLN A 198 19.08 1.57 -18.24
CA GLN A 198 18.67 0.42 -17.44
C GLN A 198 19.77 0.00 -16.45
N GLU A 199 21.03 -0.08 -16.90
CA GLU A 199 22.16 -0.45 -16.03
C GLU A 199 22.34 0.57 -14.91
N ALA A 200 22.30 1.87 -15.22
CA ALA A 200 22.39 2.94 -14.22
C ALA A 200 21.29 2.81 -13.16
N MET A 201 20.05 2.50 -13.55
CA MET A 201 18.93 2.30 -12.62
C MET A 201 19.12 1.02 -11.77
N ILE A 202 19.71 -0.04 -12.30
CA ILE A 202 20.06 -1.24 -11.53
C ILE A 202 21.13 -0.91 -10.49
N GLU A 203 22.16 -0.13 -10.85
CA GLU A 203 23.21 0.29 -9.90
C GLU A 203 22.61 1.15 -8.76
N GLU A 204 21.66 2.05 -9.06
CA GLU A 204 20.94 2.79 -8.04
C GLU A 204 20.16 1.86 -7.11
N LEU A 205 19.46 0.88 -7.65
CA LEU A 205 18.70 -0.08 -6.86
C LEU A 205 19.63 -0.97 -5.99
N LEU A 206 20.79 -1.35 -6.48
CA LEU A 206 21.82 -2.04 -5.69
C LEU A 206 22.34 -1.16 -4.54
N ARG A 207 22.50 0.15 -4.76
CA ARG A 207 22.88 1.09 -3.71
C ARG A 207 21.79 1.20 -2.64
N ILE A 208 20.52 1.35 -3.05
CA ILE A 208 19.37 1.40 -2.15
C ILE A 208 19.27 0.12 -1.31
N SER A 209 19.56 -1.04 -1.90
CA SER A 209 19.47 -2.33 -1.20
C SER A 209 20.45 -2.44 -0.02
N GLY A 210 21.50 -1.62 0.00
CA GLY A 210 22.39 -1.46 1.16
C GLY A 210 21.78 -0.63 2.29
N GLN A 211 20.80 0.21 2.00
CA GLN A 211 20.23 1.19 2.93
C GLN A 211 18.91 0.76 3.60
N CYS A 212 18.17 -0.19 3.01
CA CYS A 212 16.88 -0.66 3.52
C CYS A 212 16.75 -2.19 3.38
N ASP A 213 15.60 -2.73 3.75
CA ASP A 213 15.30 -4.17 3.71
C ASP A 213 14.36 -4.54 2.56
N GLY A 214 13.76 -3.53 1.92
CA GLY A 214 12.90 -3.67 0.75
C GLY A 214 12.51 -2.32 0.18
N VAL A 215 11.96 -2.35 -1.02
CA VAL A 215 11.48 -1.15 -1.73
C VAL A 215 10.03 -1.30 -2.19
N ARG A 216 9.30 -0.18 -2.13
CA ARG A 216 8.10 0.02 -2.92
C ARG A 216 8.51 0.66 -4.24
N CYS A 217 8.23 0.01 -5.33
CA CYS A 217 8.57 0.48 -6.66
C CYS A 217 7.39 1.28 -7.23
N ASP A 218 7.66 2.57 -7.42
CA ASP A 218 6.69 3.53 -7.94
C ASP A 218 6.30 3.18 -9.37
N MET A 219 4.98 3.12 -9.66
CA MET A 219 4.44 2.86 -11.01
C MET A 219 5.21 1.76 -11.75
N ALA A 220 5.49 0.64 -11.07
CA ALA A 220 6.44 -0.39 -11.51
C ALA A 220 6.11 -1.00 -12.88
N MET A 221 4.83 -1.00 -13.27
CA MET A 221 4.40 -1.54 -14.57
C MET A 221 4.77 -0.66 -15.77
N LEU A 222 5.13 0.62 -15.55
CA LEU A 222 5.45 1.54 -16.66
C LEU A 222 6.75 1.19 -17.39
N VAL A 223 7.63 0.42 -16.72
CA VAL A 223 8.89 -0.05 -17.33
C VAL A 223 8.81 -1.49 -17.87
N LEU A 224 7.62 -2.11 -17.87
CA LEU A 224 7.40 -3.35 -18.62
C LEU A 224 7.53 -3.07 -20.12
N PRO A 225 8.20 -3.91 -20.90
CA PRO A 225 8.44 -3.66 -22.32
C PRO A 225 7.20 -3.30 -23.11
N GLU A 226 6.10 -4.02 -22.92
CA GLU A 226 4.84 -3.80 -23.64
C GLU A 226 4.16 -2.46 -23.26
N VAL A 227 4.28 -2.05 -21.99
CA VAL A 227 3.74 -0.78 -21.50
C VAL A 227 4.62 0.38 -21.97
N PHE A 228 5.93 0.23 -21.87
CA PHE A 228 6.90 1.24 -22.28
C PHE A 228 6.82 1.50 -23.80
N GLU A 229 6.85 0.45 -24.63
CA GLU A 229 6.74 0.55 -26.09
C GLU A 229 5.39 1.19 -26.50
N ARG A 230 4.27 0.80 -25.89
CA ARG A 230 2.96 1.40 -26.16
C ARG A 230 2.94 2.90 -25.80
N THR A 231 3.66 3.31 -24.76
CA THR A 231 3.65 4.70 -24.30
C THR A 231 4.57 5.60 -25.12
N TRP A 232 5.73 5.08 -25.52
CA TRP A 232 6.81 5.87 -26.10
C TRP A 232 7.20 5.48 -27.53
N GLY A 233 6.66 4.38 -28.08
CA GLY A 233 7.06 3.86 -29.39
C GLY A 233 8.49 3.34 -29.44
N VAL A 234 9.12 3.10 -28.29
CA VAL A 234 10.49 2.67 -28.15
C VAL A 234 10.51 1.25 -27.55
N PRO A 235 11.08 0.24 -28.27
CA PRO A 235 11.21 -1.10 -27.70
C PRO A 235 12.25 -1.12 -26.57
N SER A 236 12.01 -1.96 -25.57
CA SER A 236 12.92 -2.13 -24.43
C SER A 236 13.11 -3.61 -24.08
N GLN A 237 14.22 -3.91 -23.37
CA GLN A 237 14.42 -5.22 -22.79
C GLN A 237 13.78 -5.32 -21.41
N PRO A 238 13.40 -6.51 -20.92
CA PRO A 238 12.85 -6.69 -19.58
C PRO A 238 13.82 -6.21 -18.49
N PHE A 239 13.42 -5.20 -17.73
CA PHE A 239 14.22 -4.60 -16.65
C PHE A 239 14.14 -5.40 -15.34
N TRP A 240 12.93 -5.74 -14.89
CA TRP A 240 12.70 -6.27 -13.55
C TRP A 240 13.35 -7.61 -13.25
N PRO A 241 13.34 -8.61 -14.15
CA PRO A 241 13.97 -9.90 -13.87
C PRO A 241 15.43 -9.77 -13.53
N GLU A 242 16.17 -8.95 -14.28
CA GLU A 242 17.59 -8.70 -14.04
C GLU A 242 17.82 -7.89 -12.78
N ALA A 243 17.07 -6.79 -12.57
CA ALA A 243 17.17 -5.93 -11.41
C ALA A 243 16.90 -6.71 -10.10
N THR A 244 15.79 -7.46 -10.04
CA THR A 244 15.43 -8.24 -8.85
C THR A 244 16.41 -9.38 -8.57
N ARG A 245 16.93 -10.04 -9.62
CA ARG A 245 17.94 -11.09 -9.51
C ARG A 245 19.24 -10.53 -8.89
N ARG A 246 19.80 -9.47 -9.46
CA ARG A 246 21.08 -8.86 -9.01
C ARG A 246 20.99 -8.37 -7.56
N VAL A 247 19.88 -7.73 -7.19
CA VAL A 247 19.68 -7.30 -5.81
C VAL A 247 19.65 -8.50 -4.86
N ARG A 248 18.92 -9.57 -5.20
CA ARG A 248 18.83 -10.76 -4.33
C ARG A 248 20.11 -11.57 -4.24
N GLU A 249 20.96 -11.54 -5.26
CA GLU A 249 22.30 -12.10 -5.17
C GLU A 249 23.15 -11.40 -4.10
N ARG A 250 22.99 -10.08 -3.96
CA ARG A 250 23.69 -9.29 -2.94
C ARG A 250 22.97 -9.31 -1.58
N VAL A 251 21.63 -9.23 -1.58
CA VAL A 251 20.78 -9.20 -0.37
C VAL A 251 19.64 -10.22 -0.53
N PRO A 252 19.85 -11.51 -0.19
CA PRO A 252 18.92 -12.62 -0.51
C PRO A 252 17.49 -12.45 0.00
N HIS A 253 17.30 -11.64 1.03
CA HIS A 253 15.99 -11.45 1.69
C HIS A 253 15.34 -10.09 1.38
N PHE A 254 15.89 -9.36 0.42
CA PHE A 254 15.36 -8.08 -0.01
C PHE A 254 13.97 -8.25 -0.62
N ARG A 255 13.05 -7.36 -0.27
CA ARG A 255 11.65 -7.43 -0.71
C ARG A 255 11.32 -6.33 -1.70
N PHE A 256 10.53 -6.71 -2.71
CA PHE A 256 10.00 -5.82 -3.73
C PHE A 256 8.48 -5.77 -3.64
N MET A 257 7.92 -4.57 -3.48
CA MET A 257 6.49 -4.31 -3.56
C MET A 257 6.21 -3.42 -4.77
N ALA A 258 5.37 -3.89 -5.67
CA ALA A 258 4.97 -3.15 -6.86
C ALA A 258 3.76 -2.27 -6.58
N GLU A 259 3.88 -0.98 -6.88
CA GLU A 259 2.70 -0.23 -7.28
C GLU A 259 2.34 -0.64 -8.69
N VAL A 260 1.11 -1.11 -8.88
CA VAL A 260 0.66 -1.70 -10.15
C VAL A 260 -0.84 -1.52 -10.32
N TYR A 261 -1.25 -1.32 -11.57
CA TYR A 261 -2.63 -1.13 -12.00
C TYR A 261 -2.90 -1.96 -13.28
N TRP A 262 -4.12 -1.89 -13.80
CA TRP A 262 -4.57 -2.44 -15.10
C TRP A 262 -4.49 -3.96 -15.20
N ASP A 263 -4.74 -4.67 -14.11
CA ASP A 263 -4.69 -6.15 -14.00
C ASP A 263 -3.29 -6.74 -14.29
N LEU A 264 -2.23 -5.95 -14.06
CA LEU A 264 -0.85 -6.36 -14.25
C LEU A 264 -0.20 -6.93 -12.97
N GLU A 265 -0.95 -7.12 -11.88
CA GLU A 265 -0.45 -7.64 -10.61
C GLU A 265 0.26 -8.99 -10.81
N TRP A 266 -0.38 -9.93 -11.52
CA TRP A 266 0.21 -11.23 -11.79
C TRP A 266 1.49 -11.12 -12.64
N THR A 267 1.48 -10.24 -13.64
CA THR A 267 2.67 -9.97 -14.46
C THR A 267 3.83 -9.48 -13.59
N MET A 268 3.60 -8.52 -12.69
CA MET A 268 4.64 -8.03 -11.79
C MET A 268 5.16 -9.13 -10.85
N MET A 269 4.28 -9.98 -10.35
CA MET A 269 4.69 -11.13 -9.52
C MET A 269 5.62 -12.10 -10.29
N GLN A 270 5.40 -12.28 -11.60
CA GLN A 270 6.28 -13.10 -12.47
C GLN A 270 7.62 -12.39 -12.78
N GLN A 271 7.67 -11.06 -12.66
CA GLN A 271 8.91 -10.27 -12.80
C GLN A 271 9.78 -10.29 -11.52
N GLY A 272 9.38 -11.01 -10.49
CA GLY A 272 10.16 -11.17 -9.26
C GLY A 272 9.68 -10.34 -8.07
N PHE A 273 8.53 -9.71 -8.14
CA PHE A 273 7.95 -8.99 -7.00
C PHE A 273 7.39 -9.93 -5.94
N ASP A 274 7.63 -9.59 -4.68
CA ASP A 274 7.12 -10.32 -3.53
C ASP A 274 5.68 -9.92 -3.20
N SER A 275 5.31 -8.65 -3.50
CA SER A 275 3.97 -8.14 -3.31
C SER A 275 3.59 -7.15 -4.41
N ALA A 276 2.32 -7.10 -4.74
CA ALA A 276 1.73 -6.17 -5.70
C ALA A 276 0.48 -5.52 -5.10
N TYR A 277 0.23 -4.24 -5.35
CA TYR A 277 -0.96 -3.54 -4.86
C TYR A 277 -2.25 -4.23 -5.26
N ASP A 278 -3.16 -4.45 -4.32
CA ASP A 278 -4.50 -4.97 -4.57
C ASP A 278 -5.50 -3.82 -4.77
N LYS A 279 -5.26 -3.01 -5.80
CA LYS A 279 -6.16 -1.91 -6.18
C LYS A 279 -7.54 -2.43 -6.58
N ARG A 280 -7.59 -3.61 -7.18
CA ARG A 280 -8.83 -4.25 -7.61
C ARG A 280 -9.77 -4.58 -6.44
N LEU A 281 -9.26 -5.11 -5.34
CA LEU A 281 -10.09 -5.35 -4.15
C LEU A 281 -10.57 -4.02 -3.56
N TYR A 282 -9.68 -3.03 -3.44
CA TYR A 282 -10.03 -1.70 -2.95
C TYR A 282 -11.20 -1.07 -3.75
N ASP A 283 -11.13 -1.09 -5.07
CA ASP A 283 -12.19 -0.54 -5.92
C ASP A 283 -13.51 -1.29 -5.76
N ARG A 284 -13.48 -2.63 -5.74
CA ARG A 284 -14.67 -3.47 -5.52
C ARG A 284 -15.33 -3.23 -4.16
N LEU A 285 -14.52 -3.00 -3.13
CA LEU A 285 -15.04 -2.64 -1.80
C LEU A 285 -15.73 -1.28 -1.83
N ARG A 286 -15.18 -0.30 -2.54
CA ARG A 286 -15.80 1.01 -2.71
C ARG A 286 -17.11 0.97 -3.51
N GLU A 287 -17.20 0.09 -4.49
CA GLU A 287 -18.43 -0.15 -5.26
C GLU A 287 -19.55 -0.74 -4.40
N GLY A 288 -19.21 -1.40 -3.28
CA GLY A 288 -20.19 -1.89 -2.31
C GLY A 288 -20.96 -3.14 -2.76
N HIS A 289 -20.44 -3.92 -3.72
CA HIS A 289 -21.10 -5.11 -4.24
C HIS A 289 -20.43 -6.39 -3.71
N PRO A 290 -21.16 -7.29 -3.00
CA PRO A 290 -20.58 -8.47 -2.36
C PRO A 290 -20.03 -9.50 -3.37
N ARG A 291 -20.69 -9.70 -4.50
CA ARG A 291 -20.32 -10.72 -5.47
C ARG A 291 -18.94 -10.48 -6.11
N PRO A 292 -18.62 -9.27 -6.65
CA PRO A 292 -17.28 -8.99 -7.16
C PRO A 292 -16.18 -9.13 -6.10
N VAL A 293 -16.46 -8.77 -4.84
CA VAL A 293 -15.53 -8.95 -3.72
C VAL A 293 -15.29 -10.44 -3.46
N ARG A 294 -16.35 -11.24 -3.34
CA ARG A 294 -16.26 -12.70 -3.13
C ARG A 294 -15.53 -13.39 -4.30
N ASP A 295 -15.82 -12.98 -5.54
CA ASP A 295 -15.18 -13.57 -6.73
C ASP A 295 -13.68 -13.26 -6.77
N HIS A 296 -13.26 -12.08 -6.32
CA HIS A 296 -11.85 -11.75 -6.15
C HIS A 296 -11.13 -12.69 -5.17
N LEU A 297 -11.79 -13.06 -4.08
CA LEU A 297 -11.24 -13.95 -3.05
C LEU A 297 -11.21 -15.44 -3.47
N ARG A 298 -11.77 -15.80 -4.64
CA ARG A 298 -11.68 -17.16 -5.22
C ARG A 298 -10.38 -17.44 -5.97
N ALA A 299 -9.56 -16.41 -6.22
CA ALA A 299 -8.26 -16.61 -6.85
C ALA A 299 -7.38 -17.55 -6.01
N GLY A 300 -6.43 -18.24 -6.66
CA GLY A 300 -5.51 -19.16 -5.99
C GLY A 300 -4.64 -18.48 -4.93
N LEU A 301 -4.19 -19.23 -3.94
CA LEU A 301 -3.33 -18.69 -2.87
C LEU A 301 -1.98 -18.21 -3.38
N ASP A 302 -1.46 -18.79 -4.46
CA ASP A 302 -0.23 -18.35 -5.15
C ASP A 302 -0.30 -16.89 -5.62
N TYR A 303 -1.50 -16.41 -5.95
CA TYR A 303 -1.79 -15.01 -6.26
C TYR A 303 -2.15 -14.21 -5.00
N GLN A 304 -3.08 -14.71 -4.17
CA GLN A 304 -3.59 -14.02 -2.99
C GLN A 304 -2.49 -13.67 -1.98
N ASP A 305 -1.54 -14.58 -1.76
CA ASP A 305 -0.43 -14.43 -0.80
C ASP A 305 0.52 -13.29 -1.16
N LYS A 306 0.53 -12.88 -2.43
CA LYS A 306 1.40 -11.82 -2.94
C LYS A 306 0.70 -10.49 -3.14
N LEU A 307 -0.56 -10.35 -2.73
CA LEU A 307 -1.26 -9.08 -2.80
C LEU A 307 -0.92 -8.20 -1.61
N ALA A 308 -0.65 -6.92 -1.84
CA ALA A 308 -0.54 -5.89 -0.81
C ALA A 308 -1.91 -5.20 -0.67
N ARG A 309 -2.61 -5.50 0.41
CA ARG A 309 -4.00 -5.11 0.64
C ARG A 309 -4.10 -3.87 1.50
N PHE A 310 -4.83 -2.87 1.03
CA PHE A 310 -5.00 -1.58 1.69
C PHE A 310 -6.42 -1.03 1.52
N LEU A 311 -6.83 -0.14 2.43
CA LEU A 311 -8.03 0.69 2.29
C LEU A 311 -7.72 2.14 1.99
N GLU A 312 -6.48 2.55 2.18
CA GLU A 312 -5.93 3.84 1.82
C GLU A 312 -4.41 3.75 1.70
N ASN A 313 -3.83 4.69 0.99
CA ASN A 313 -2.40 4.97 0.94
C ASN A 313 -2.22 6.50 0.76
N HIS A 314 -1.02 6.95 0.38
CA HIS A 314 -0.75 8.38 0.20
C HIS A 314 -1.40 8.99 -1.07
N ASP A 315 -1.82 8.16 -2.05
CA ASP A 315 -2.45 8.58 -3.31
C ASP A 315 -3.97 8.49 -3.26
N GLU A 316 -4.50 7.46 -2.60
CA GLU A 316 -5.93 7.23 -2.52
C GLU A 316 -6.61 8.15 -1.49
N PRO A 317 -7.91 8.41 -1.63
CA PRO A 317 -8.67 9.07 -0.57
C PRO A 317 -8.54 8.33 0.76
N ARG A 318 -8.57 9.08 1.87
CA ARG A 318 -8.58 8.48 3.21
C ARG A 318 -9.75 7.52 3.35
N ALA A 319 -9.55 6.37 3.97
CA ALA A 319 -10.58 5.35 4.11
C ALA A 319 -11.83 5.89 4.84
N ALA A 320 -11.63 6.70 5.88
CA ALA A 320 -12.73 7.32 6.63
C ALA A 320 -13.51 8.39 5.84
N ALA A 321 -13.00 8.83 4.68
CA ALA A 321 -13.71 9.69 3.74
C ALA A 321 -14.30 8.91 2.56
N ALA A 322 -13.63 7.82 2.14
CA ALA A 322 -14.01 7.03 0.97
C ALA A 322 -15.13 6.03 1.27
N PHE A 323 -15.19 5.51 2.50
CA PHE A 323 -16.20 4.54 2.93
C PHE A 323 -17.16 5.19 3.93
N PRO A 324 -18.50 5.02 3.77
CA PRO A 324 -19.45 5.33 4.83
C PRO A 324 -19.06 4.62 6.14
N PRO A 325 -19.33 5.22 7.33
CA PRO A 325 -18.87 4.66 8.60
C PRO A 325 -19.25 3.19 8.82
N GLU A 326 -20.48 2.81 8.46
CA GLU A 326 -20.98 1.43 8.58
C GLU A 326 -20.30 0.46 7.60
N VAL A 327 -19.81 0.95 6.47
CA VAL A 327 -19.10 0.13 5.45
C VAL A 327 -17.63 -0.02 5.79
N HIS A 328 -17.03 0.99 6.41
CA HIS A 328 -15.59 1.07 6.64
C HIS A 328 -15.07 -0.14 7.44
N GLU A 329 -15.72 -0.48 8.53
CA GLU A 329 -15.30 -1.60 9.38
C GLU A 329 -15.45 -2.96 8.65
N ALA A 330 -16.56 -3.16 7.91
CA ALA A 330 -16.77 -4.35 7.09
C ALA A 330 -15.69 -4.48 6.00
N ALA A 331 -15.38 -3.37 5.31
CA ALA A 331 -14.30 -3.30 4.32
C ALA A 331 -12.93 -3.62 4.94
N ALA A 332 -12.64 -3.09 6.14
CA ALA A 332 -11.39 -3.37 6.86
C ALA A 332 -11.26 -4.85 7.24
N VAL A 333 -12.34 -5.47 7.71
CA VAL A 333 -12.37 -6.92 8.01
C VAL A 333 -12.06 -7.74 6.76
N VAL A 334 -12.69 -7.43 5.61
CA VAL A 334 -12.41 -8.12 4.34
C VAL A 334 -10.95 -7.90 3.92
N THR A 335 -10.47 -6.66 3.95
CA THR A 335 -9.13 -6.31 3.48
C THR A 335 -8.04 -6.98 4.30
N TYR A 336 -8.11 -6.88 5.64
CA TYR A 336 -6.98 -7.23 6.50
C TYR A 336 -7.03 -8.64 7.08
N LEU A 337 -8.21 -9.31 7.09
CA LEU A 337 -8.34 -10.69 7.54
C LEU A 337 -8.33 -11.71 6.37
N THR A 338 -7.91 -11.30 5.18
CA THR A 338 -7.63 -12.19 4.04
C THR A 338 -6.11 -12.32 3.81
N PRO A 339 -5.63 -13.28 2.98
CA PRO A 339 -4.21 -13.48 2.70
C PRO A 339 -3.54 -12.26 2.07
N GLY A 340 -2.22 -12.16 2.20
CA GLY A 340 -1.40 -11.11 1.60
C GLY A 340 -0.69 -10.22 2.63
N LEU A 341 0.04 -9.22 2.13
CA LEU A 341 0.65 -8.17 2.93
C LEU A 341 -0.44 -7.16 3.36
N ARG A 342 -0.56 -6.93 4.66
CA ARG A 342 -1.51 -5.98 5.24
C ARG A 342 -0.90 -4.59 5.30
N PHE A 343 -1.31 -3.73 4.41
CA PHE A 343 -0.74 -2.41 4.24
C PHE A 343 -1.65 -1.34 4.86
N PHE A 344 -1.13 -0.65 5.89
CA PHE A 344 -1.79 0.43 6.60
C PHE A 344 -1.06 1.76 6.39
N HIS A 345 -1.81 2.85 6.37
CA HIS A 345 -1.28 4.21 6.24
C HIS A 345 -1.41 5.01 7.55
N GLN A 346 -0.43 5.86 7.84
CA GLN A 346 -0.41 6.72 9.01
C GLN A 346 -1.67 7.60 9.09
N GLY A 347 -2.32 7.60 10.25
CA GLY A 347 -3.58 8.31 10.47
C GLY A 347 -4.85 7.50 10.15
N GLN A 348 -4.73 6.31 9.54
CA GLN A 348 -5.87 5.44 9.25
C GLN A 348 -6.57 4.97 10.53
N PHE A 349 -5.81 4.61 11.56
CA PHE A 349 -6.36 4.16 12.84
C PHE A 349 -7.11 5.28 13.58
N GLU A 350 -6.69 6.50 13.39
CA GLU A 350 -7.28 7.69 13.95
C GLU A 350 -8.51 8.18 13.17
N GLY A 351 -8.85 7.51 12.06
CA GLY A 351 -9.98 7.88 11.21
C GLY A 351 -9.81 9.23 10.52
N ARG A 352 -8.56 9.61 10.20
CA ARG A 352 -8.28 10.85 9.48
C ARG A 352 -8.99 10.86 8.13
N LYS A 353 -9.57 12.01 7.75
CA LYS A 353 -10.41 12.16 6.54
C LYS A 353 -9.76 12.95 5.43
N VAL A 354 -8.75 13.77 5.77
CA VAL A 354 -8.10 14.63 4.79
C VAL A 354 -6.84 13.97 4.24
N ARG A 355 -6.80 13.77 2.92
CA ARG A 355 -5.60 13.29 2.22
C ARG A 355 -4.56 14.41 2.17
N ILE A 356 -3.32 14.08 2.49
CA ILE A 356 -2.20 15.00 2.42
C ILE A 356 -1.38 14.67 1.18
N SER A 357 -1.31 15.59 0.23
CA SER A 357 -0.49 15.43 -0.96
C SER A 357 0.99 15.20 -0.60
N PRO A 358 1.72 14.29 -1.28
CA PRO A 358 3.16 14.09 -1.07
C PRO A 358 4.02 15.31 -1.38
N HIS A 359 3.43 16.36 -1.97
CA HIS A 359 4.08 17.67 -2.16
C HIS A 359 4.16 18.52 -0.89
N LEU A 360 3.35 18.19 0.13
CA LEU A 360 3.22 18.98 1.36
C LEU A 360 4.08 18.40 2.48
N VAL A 361 4.56 19.28 3.36
CA VAL A 361 5.28 18.91 4.58
C VAL A 361 4.43 19.03 5.83
N ARG A 362 3.18 19.51 5.71
CA ARG A 362 2.25 19.73 6.81
C ARG A 362 0.86 19.17 6.47
N GLY A 363 0.20 18.58 7.45
CA GLY A 363 -1.21 18.19 7.36
C GLY A 363 -2.12 19.16 8.12
N PRO A 364 -3.44 19.08 7.89
CA PRO A 364 -4.45 19.82 8.64
C PRO A 364 -4.62 19.26 10.05
N ASP A 365 -5.27 20.04 10.90
CA ASP A 365 -5.79 19.53 12.18
C ASP A 365 -7.07 18.73 11.89
N ASP A 366 -6.93 17.43 11.82
CA ASP A 366 -8.01 16.49 11.51
C ASP A 366 -8.33 15.67 12.78
N PRO A 367 -9.56 15.70 13.33
CA PRO A 367 -9.88 15.11 14.62
C PRO A 367 -9.81 13.58 14.59
N ILE A 368 -9.56 13.00 15.77
CA ILE A 368 -9.53 11.54 15.96
C ILE A 368 -10.96 11.01 16.09
N ASP A 369 -11.28 10.00 15.30
CA ASP A 369 -12.46 9.15 15.50
C ASP A 369 -12.12 8.04 16.50
N TRP A 370 -12.58 8.20 17.74
CA TRP A 370 -12.28 7.28 18.82
C TRP A 370 -12.98 5.92 18.71
N ASP A 371 -14.13 5.86 18.03
CA ASP A 371 -14.84 4.58 17.81
C ASP A 371 -14.08 3.75 16.78
N LEU A 372 -13.71 4.36 15.67
CA LEU A 372 -12.90 3.71 14.63
C LEU A 372 -11.52 3.31 15.16
N LYS A 373 -10.91 4.16 16.01
CA LYS A 373 -9.64 3.82 16.65
C LYS A 373 -9.76 2.56 17.53
N ARG A 374 -10.82 2.44 18.33
CA ARG A 374 -11.08 1.25 19.14
C ARG A 374 -11.31 0.00 18.28
N PHE A 375 -12.01 0.16 17.16
CA PHE A 375 -12.17 -0.94 16.20
C PHE A 375 -10.82 -1.41 15.66
N TYR A 376 -9.95 -0.49 15.18
CA TYR A 376 -8.63 -0.87 14.67
C TYR A 376 -7.73 -1.48 15.75
N ASP A 377 -7.78 -1.02 17.00
CA ASP A 377 -7.00 -1.62 18.09
C ASP A 377 -7.44 -3.09 18.33
N ARG A 378 -8.74 -3.41 18.23
CA ARG A 378 -9.25 -4.80 18.28
C ARG A 378 -8.85 -5.61 17.05
N LEU A 379 -8.98 -5.04 15.85
CA LEU A 379 -8.59 -5.70 14.59
C LEU A 379 -7.09 -6.06 14.60
N LEU A 380 -6.23 -5.13 15.00
CA LEU A 380 -4.79 -5.37 15.14
C LEU A 380 -4.48 -6.48 16.17
N ALA A 381 -5.26 -6.60 17.24
CA ALA A 381 -5.12 -7.69 18.20
C ALA A 381 -5.43 -9.06 17.55
N VAL A 382 -6.45 -9.13 16.70
CA VAL A 382 -6.75 -10.35 15.92
C VAL A 382 -5.64 -10.64 14.90
N LEU A 383 -5.15 -9.61 14.18
CA LEU A 383 -4.09 -9.76 13.17
C LEU A 383 -2.76 -10.25 13.75
N ARG A 384 -2.49 -10.05 15.03
CA ARG A 384 -1.29 -10.57 15.72
C ARG A 384 -1.35 -12.06 16.03
N ARG A 385 -2.53 -12.69 15.97
CA ARG A 385 -2.69 -14.11 16.33
C ARG A 385 -1.92 -15.00 15.36
N PRO A 386 -1.23 -16.04 15.85
CA PRO A 386 -0.46 -16.96 14.99
C PRO A 386 -1.28 -17.59 13.88
N VAL A 387 -2.55 -17.90 14.15
CA VAL A 387 -3.46 -18.49 13.16
C VAL A 387 -3.70 -17.55 11.98
N VAL A 388 -3.75 -16.25 12.18
CA VAL A 388 -3.93 -15.24 11.12
C VAL A 388 -2.61 -14.87 10.46
N ARG A 389 -1.50 -14.92 11.21
CA ARG A 389 -0.17 -14.54 10.68
C ARG A 389 0.48 -15.62 9.83
N SER A 390 0.17 -16.89 10.09
CA SER A 390 0.87 -18.03 9.45
C SER A 390 0.00 -19.26 9.30
N GLY A 391 -1.31 -19.15 9.53
CA GLY A 391 -2.27 -20.24 9.36
C GLY A 391 -2.65 -20.50 7.92
N GLN A 392 -3.49 -21.50 7.74
CA GLN A 392 -4.11 -21.84 6.47
C GLN A 392 -5.43 -21.08 6.34
N TRP A 393 -5.61 -20.41 5.21
CA TRP A 393 -6.83 -19.71 4.86
C TRP A 393 -7.68 -20.54 3.90
N GLN A 394 -9.02 -20.43 4.04
CA GLN A 394 -9.97 -21.07 3.14
C GLN A 394 -11.23 -20.24 3.00
N LEU A 395 -11.61 -19.89 1.77
CA LEU A 395 -12.93 -19.32 1.48
C LEU A 395 -14.01 -20.38 1.76
N LEU A 396 -15.09 -19.98 2.45
CA LEU A 396 -16.21 -20.86 2.81
C LEU A 396 -17.43 -20.60 1.93
N GLU A 397 -18.23 -21.60 1.75
CA GLU A 397 -19.48 -21.52 1.01
C GLU A 397 -20.60 -20.98 1.91
N CYS A 398 -21.31 -19.95 1.45
CA CYS A 398 -22.54 -19.46 2.04
C CYS A 398 -23.73 -19.99 1.21
N VAL A 399 -24.58 -20.81 1.82
CA VAL A 399 -25.76 -21.39 1.15
C VAL A 399 -27.05 -20.75 1.66
N PRO A 400 -28.13 -20.72 0.85
CA PRO A 400 -29.42 -20.19 1.29
C PRO A 400 -29.90 -20.82 2.60
N ALA A 401 -30.42 -20.02 3.52
CA ALA A 401 -30.97 -20.48 4.80
C ALA A 401 -32.28 -21.24 4.61
N TRP A 402 -33.02 -21.02 3.51
CA TRP A 402 -34.22 -21.75 3.08
C TRP A 402 -34.38 -21.63 1.56
N SER A 403 -35.28 -22.43 1.01
CA SER A 403 -35.55 -22.39 -0.43
C SER A 403 -36.05 -21.00 -0.87
N GLY A 404 -35.36 -20.40 -1.88
CA GLY A 404 -35.71 -19.09 -2.39
C GLY A 404 -35.08 -17.92 -1.64
N ASN A 405 -34.28 -18.15 -0.59
CA ASN A 405 -33.51 -17.09 0.04
C ASN A 405 -32.30 -16.69 -0.81
N VAL A 406 -32.38 -15.51 -1.43
CA VAL A 406 -31.31 -14.94 -2.26
C VAL A 406 -30.34 -14.07 -1.44
N SER A 407 -30.64 -13.76 -0.18
CA SER A 407 -29.81 -12.85 0.62
C SER A 407 -28.47 -13.49 1.03
N SER A 408 -28.34 -14.82 0.94
CA SER A 408 -27.06 -15.51 1.15
C SER A 408 -25.93 -15.01 0.22
N ASP A 409 -26.27 -14.48 -0.95
CA ASP A 409 -25.32 -13.91 -1.90
C ASP A 409 -24.61 -12.66 -1.38
N ALA A 410 -25.16 -11.98 -0.38
CA ALA A 410 -24.55 -10.83 0.27
C ALA A 410 -23.45 -11.18 1.28
N LEU A 411 -23.39 -12.45 1.70
CA LEU A 411 -22.47 -12.91 2.72
C LEU A 411 -21.19 -13.45 2.10
N ILE A 412 -20.07 -13.05 2.69
CA ILE A 412 -18.72 -13.51 2.35
C ILE A 412 -18.15 -14.13 3.62
N ALA A 413 -17.72 -15.40 3.57
CA ALA A 413 -17.18 -16.10 4.73
C ALA A 413 -15.90 -16.84 4.40
N TRP A 414 -14.99 -16.91 5.36
CA TRP A 414 -13.74 -17.67 5.27
C TRP A 414 -13.28 -18.14 6.64
N ALA A 415 -12.33 -19.05 6.65
CA ALA A 415 -11.71 -19.53 7.86
C ALA A 415 -10.20 -19.40 7.85
N TRP A 416 -9.66 -19.24 9.04
CA TRP A 416 -8.24 -19.39 9.36
C TRP A 416 -8.05 -20.54 10.31
N ARG A 417 -7.10 -21.43 10.06
CA ARG A 417 -6.76 -22.53 10.96
C ARG A 417 -5.25 -22.74 11.05
N ASN A 418 -4.78 -23.26 12.17
CA ASN A 418 -3.40 -23.68 12.34
C ASN A 418 -3.27 -25.12 12.85
N SER A 419 -2.06 -25.65 12.86
CA SER A 419 -1.76 -27.00 13.37
C SER A 419 -2.00 -27.16 14.88
N GLY A 420 -2.10 -26.05 15.62
CA GLY A 420 -2.40 -26.02 17.05
C GLY A 420 -3.91 -26.20 17.36
N GLY A 421 -4.74 -26.39 16.36
CA GLY A 421 -6.20 -26.58 16.53
C GLY A 421 -6.99 -25.28 16.69
N GLU A 422 -6.36 -24.14 16.54
CA GLU A 422 -7.04 -22.84 16.54
C GLU A 422 -7.81 -22.68 15.23
N LEU A 423 -9.10 -22.32 15.32
CA LEU A 423 -9.99 -22.08 14.17
C LEU A 423 -10.71 -20.76 14.35
N LEU A 424 -10.55 -19.86 13.40
CA LEU A 424 -11.35 -18.64 13.26
C LEU A 424 -12.26 -18.75 12.06
N VAL A 425 -13.51 -18.36 12.22
CA VAL A 425 -14.50 -18.22 11.13
C VAL A 425 -14.88 -16.76 11.03
N VAL A 426 -14.64 -16.16 9.88
CA VAL A 426 -15.01 -14.78 9.58
C VAL A 426 -16.22 -14.80 8.64
N ALA A 427 -17.20 -13.97 8.93
CA ALA A 427 -18.36 -13.77 8.07
C ALA A 427 -18.71 -12.28 8.02
N VAL A 428 -18.94 -11.76 6.81
CA VAL A 428 -19.25 -10.36 6.55
C VAL A 428 -20.50 -10.30 5.66
N ASN A 429 -21.51 -9.56 6.12
CA ASN A 429 -22.60 -9.14 5.25
C ASN A 429 -22.15 -7.87 4.51
N TYR A 430 -21.75 -8.00 3.26
CA TYR A 430 -21.25 -6.86 2.47
C TYR A 430 -22.36 -6.26 1.60
N ALA A 431 -23.51 -5.95 2.22
CA ALA A 431 -24.68 -5.36 1.56
C ALA A 431 -25.48 -4.46 2.52
N SER A 432 -26.28 -3.57 1.95
CA SER A 432 -27.13 -2.61 2.66
C SER A 432 -28.46 -3.20 3.20
N HIS A 433 -28.62 -4.52 3.17
CA HIS A 433 -29.80 -5.22 3.68
C HIS A 433 -29.42 -6.36 4.61
N ARG A 434 -30.35 -6.74 5.50
CA ARG A 434 -30.21 -7.90 6.38
C ARG A 434 -30.15 -9.19 5.56
N SER A 435 -29.27 -10.10 5.89
CA SER A 435 -28.98 -11.30 5.11
C SER A 435 -28.83 -12.54 5.96
N GLN A 436 -29.28 -13.66 5.46
CA GLN A 436 -29.25 -14.94 6.15
C GLN A 436 -28.59 -16.01 5.28
N CYS A 437 -27.80 -16.87 5.91
CA CYS A 437 -27.20 -18.04 5.25
C CYS A 437 -26.88 -19.15 6.26
N TYR A 438 -26.53 -20.32 5.72
CA TYR A 438 -25.67 -21.27 6.41
C TYR A 438 -24.27 -21.18 5.84
N VAL A 439 -23.26 -20.95 6.68
CA VAL A 439 -21.84 -21.03 6.32
C VAL A 439 -21.41 -22.48 6.46
N ARG A 440 -21.04 -23.14 5.37
CA ARG A 440 -20.53 -24.51 5.39
C ARG A 440 -19.16 -24.58 6.04
N LEU A 441 -19.00 -25.47 7.01
CA LEU A 441 -17.77 -25.67 7.77
C LEU A 441 -17.17 -27.05 7.45
N PRO A 442 -16.30 -27.16 6.43
CA PRO A 442 -15.74 -28.44 6.00
C PRO A 442 -14.60 -28.92 6.92
N PHE A 443 -14.86 -28.98 8.24
CA PHE A 443 -13.87 -29.35 9.25
C PHE A 443 -14.33 -30.61 10.02
N PRO A 444 -13.82 -31.81 9.67
CA PRO A 444 -14.29 -33.06 10.22
C PRO A 444 -14.20 -33.20 11.74
N HIS A 445 -13.30 -32.43 12.37
CA HIS A 445 -13.05 -32.49 13.82
C HIS A 445 -14.04 -31.66 14.66
N LEU A 446 -15.07 -31.08 14.06
CA LEU A 446 -16.07 -30.30 14.80
C LEU A 446 -17.12 -31.20 15.48
N GLY A 447 -17.37 -32.41 14.95
CA GLY A 447 -18.38 -33.35 15.48
C GLY A 447 -18.11 -33.82 16.90
N ASP A 448 -19.14 -34.43 17.51
CA ASP A 448 -19.15 -35.11 18.81
C ASP A 448 -18.75 -34.24 20.01
N ARG A 449 -18.95 -32.92 19.94
CA ARG A 449 -18.65 -32.00 21.04
C ARG A 449 -19.48 -30.70 20.96
N GLY A 450 -19.70 -30.10 22.13
CA GLY A 450 -20.22 -28.73 22.21
C GLY A 450 -19.14 -27.73 21.84
N LEU A 451 -19.49 -26.73 21.01
CA LEU A 451 -18.60 -25.70 20.57
C LEU A 451 -19.13 -24.33 20.97
N ARG A 452 -18.22 -23.48 21.42
CA ARG A 452 -18.48 -22.06 21.69
C ARG A 452 -17.85 -21.21 20.59
N LEU A 453 -18.66 -20.37 19.98
CA LEU A 453 -18.24 -19.33 19.06
C LEU A 453 -18.19 -18.01 19.83
N GLN A 454 -16.99 -17.43 19.95
CA GLN A 454 -16.78 -16.13 20.59
C GLN A 454 -16.35 -15.12 19.53
N ASP A 455 -17.12 -14.06 19.34
CA ASP A 455 -16.74 -12.96 18.46
C ASP A 455 -15.55 -12.19 19.05
N LEU A 456 -14.51 -11.98 18.26
CA LEU A 456 -13.30 -11.26 18.67
C LEU A 456 -13.38 -9.74 18.42
N LEU A 457 -14.30 -9.30 17.56
CA LEU A 457 -14.51 -7.88 17.24
C LEU A 457 -15.83 -7.34 17.79
N GLY A 458 -16.73 -8.22 18.26
CA GLY A 458 -18.03 -7.90 18.87
C GLY A 458 -18.27 -8.68 20.14
N ASP A 459 -19.50 -8.59 20.64
CA ASP A 459 -19.93 -9.22 21.90
C ASP A 459 -20.67 -10.55 21.67
N ALA A 460 -20.86 -10.95 20.41
CA ALA A 460 -21.65 -12.16 20.06
C ALA A 460 -20.98 -13.42 20.59
N ARG A 461 -21.80 -14.25 21.26
CA ARG A 461 -21.38 -15.55 21.79
C ARG A 461 -22.46 -16.58 21.57
N TYR A 462 -22.10 -17.71 20.97
CA TYR A 462 -23.03 -18.79 20.67
C TYR A 462 -22.45 -20.11 21.12
N ASP A 463 -23.28 -20.95 21.78
CA ASP A 463 -22.98 -22.35 22.01
C ASP A 463 -23.73 -23.18 20.95
N ARG A 464 -23.02 -24.11 20.30
CA ARG A 464 -23.54 -24.93 19.18
C ARG A 464 -23.09 -26.37 19.33
N ASP A 465 -23.93 -27.28 18.86
CA ASP A 465 -23.57 -28.67 18.68
C ASP A 465 -22.65 -28.85 17.46
N GLY A 466 -21.55 -29.56 17.63
CA GLY A 466 -20.55 -29.71 16.57
C GLY A 466 -21.05 -30.59 15.40
N ASN A 467 -21.89 -31.57 15.65
CA ASN A 467 -22.50 -32.38 14.59
C ASN A 467 -23.48 -31.56 13.75
N ASP A 468 -24.23 -30.64 14.40
CA ASP A 468 -25.10 -29.71 13.71
C ASP A 468 -24.31 -28.75 12.83
N LEU A 469 -23.23 -28.16 13.37
CA LEU A 469 -22.32 -27.29 12.59
C LEU A 469 -21.69 -28.03 11.40
N GLN A 470 -21.36 -29.31 11.56
CA GLN A 470 -20.73 -30.11 10.51
C GLN A 470 -21.73 -30.50 9.42
N SER A 471 -22.97 -30.81 9.78
CA SER A 471 -24.01 -31.29 8.86
C SER A 471 -24.73 -30.14 8.14
N HIS A 472 -25.16 -29.11 8.87
CA HIS A 472 -25.95 -27.99 8.36
C HIS A 472 -25.10 -26.75 8.08
N GLY A 473 -24.02 -26.58 8.82
CA GLY A 473 -23.21 -25.34 8.82
C GLY A 473 -23.63 -24.38 9.92
N LEU A 474 -22.97 -23.23 9.97
CA LEU A 474 -23.27 -22.14 10.91
C LEU A 474 -24.38 -21.25 10.32
N TYR A 475 -25.57 -21.31 10.93
CA TYR A 475 -26.64 -20.35 10.61
C TYR A 475 -26.26 -18.95 11.08
N LEU A 476 -26.39 -17.98 10.17
CA LEU A 476 -26.18 -16.56 10.43
C LEU A 476 -27.36 -15.73 9.94
N ASP A 477 -27.74 -14.75 10.75
CA ASP A 477 -28.69 -13.69 10.43
C ASP A 477 -28.02 -12.36 10.77
N VAL A 478 -27.52 -11.65 9.74
CA VAL A 478 -26.54 -10.57 9.85
C VAL A 478 -27.13 -9.28 9.32
N SER A 479 -27.06 -8.22 10.14
CA SER A 479 -27.51 -6.88 9.75
C SER A 479 -26.69 -6.30 8.60
N PRO A 480 -27.14 -5.23 7.92
CA PRO A 480 -26.36 -4.56 6.89
C PRO A 480 -24.95 -4.22 7.37
N TRP A 481 -23.95 -4.52 6.57
CA TRP A 481 -22.53 -4.22 6.79
C TRP A 481 -21.95 -4.79 8.09
N GLN A 482 -22.70 -5.62 8.80
CA GLN A 482 -22.23 -6.28 10.01
C GLN A 482 -21.29 -7.44 9.66
N TYR A 483 -20.36 -7.69 10.56
CA TYR A 483 -19.35 -8.76 10.44
C TYR A 483 -19.20 -9.49 11.77
N HIS A 484 -18.64 -10.70 11.70
CA HIS A 484 -18.24 -11.52 12.86
C HIS A 484 -16.87 -12.17 12.61
N VAL A 485 -16.06 -12.22 13.64
CA VAL A 485 -14.78 -12.94 13.67
C VAL A 485 -14.84 -13.93 14.81
N PHE A 486 -15.43 -15.09 14.57
CA PHE A 486 -15.62 -16.10 15.59
C PHE A 486 -14.37 -16.94 15.82
N GLU A 487 -13.93 -17.00 17.05
CA GLU A 487 -13.06 -18.06 17.53
C GLU A 487 -13.91 -19.24 17.98
N LEU A 488 -13.60 -20.46 17.48
CA LEU A 488 -14.26 -21.69 17.86
C LEU A 488 -13.45 -22.39 18.94
N ARG A 489 -14.07 -22.63 20.10
CA ARG A 489 -13.49 -23.35 21.25
C ARG A 489 -14.42 -24.46 21.70
N ASN A 490 -13.91 -25.43 22.45
CA ASN A 490 -14.78 -26.36 23.18
C ASN A 490 -15.63 -25.58 24.19
N ALA A 491 -16.93 -25.94 24.30
CA ALA A 491 -17.88 -25.29 25.22
C ALA A 491 -17.55 -25.56 26.68
#